data_d6ba7e95a1b8a7527952f65d374cc2b0
#
_entry.id   d6ba7e95a1b8a7527952f65d374cc2b0
#
_cell.length_a   1.000
_cell.length_b   1.000
_cell.length_c   1.000
_cell.angle_alpha   90.00
_cell.angle_beta   90.00
_cell.angle_gamma   90.00
#
_symmetry.space_group_name_H-M   'P 1'
#
loop_
_entity.id
_entity.type
_entity.pdbx_description
1 polymer ?
#
loop_
_entity_poly.entity_id
_entity_poly.type
_entity_poly.pdbx_seq_one_letter_code
_entity_poly.pdbx_strand_id
1 'polypeptide(L)'
;MSGGDVHVSDQQALVIELMQALESGVHGDELRRFFHDDAEQIEYPSLVDPRVGRRGLEGMIAASELGAGMLAFQRYDVSRWIESEDTVVCQAEWHAELAKDAGSLRQGQRLHTHSVLIFTFRDDKIIRQEAYDCYEPFEG
;
A
#
# COMPACT_ATOMS: atom_id res chain seq x y z
N MET A 1 32.03 -12.12 -5.41
CA MET A 1 31.02 -11.59 -4.98
C MET A 1 30.45 -12.29 -3.98
N SER A 2 30.31 -11.81 -3.20
CA SER A 2 29.60 -12.49 -2.44
C SER A 2 28.34 -12.62 -3.00
N GLY A 3 28.14 -13.63 -3.50
CA GLY A 3 26.91 -13.88 -4.03
C GLY A 3 25.74 -13.74 -3.13
N GLY A 4 25.98 -13.32 -1.98
CA GLY A 4 24.91 -13.17 -1.06
C GLY A 4 24.36 -11.77 -0.92
N ASP A 5 25.03 -10.80 -1.52
CA ASP A 5 24.63 -9.41 -1.33
C ASP A 5 23.43 -9.10 -2.21
N VAL A 6 22.29 -8.89 -1.56
CA VAL A 6 21.12 -8.41 -2.26
C VAL A 6 21.18 -6.90 -2.25
N HIS A 7 21.38 -6.32 -3.42
CA HIS A 7 21.39 -4.87 -3.54
C HIS A 7 19.95 -4.37 -3.64
N VAL A 8 19.54 -3.61 -2.64
CA VAL A 8 18.22 -2.97 -2.64
C VAL A 8 18.41 -1.56 -3.16
N SER A 9 17.72 -1.21 -4.24
CA SER A 9 17.80 0.13 -4.80
C SER A 9 17.19 1.16 -3.85
N ASP A 10 17.51 2.44 -4.07
CA ASP A 10 16.91 3.51 -3.27
C ASP A 10 15.38 3.55 -3.45
N GLN A 11 14.90 3.25 -4.66
CA GLN A 11 13.48 3.22 -4.94
C GLN A 11 12.79 2.10 -4.16
N GLN A 12 13.33 0.90 -4.21
CA GLN A 12 12.79 -0.22 -3.46
C GLN A 12 12.85 0.05 -1.96
N ALA A 13 13.95 0.64 -1.47
CA ALA A 13 14.09 0.99 -0.06
C ALA A 13 12.99 1.96 0.38
N LEU A 14 12.65 2.93 -0.46
CA LEU A 14 11.59 3.89 -0.12
C LEU A 14 10.22 3.19 -0.02
N VAL A 15 9.93 2.24 -0.91
CA VAL A 15 8.68 1.47 -0.84
C VAL A 15 8.64 0.63 0.45
N ILE A 16 9.76 0.02 0.82
CA ILE A 16 9.85 -0.75 2.06
C ILE A 16 9.59 0.17 3.26
N GLU A 17 10.18 1.36 3.27
CA GLU A 17 9.95 2.33 4.35
C GLU A 17 8.49 2.76 4.42
N LEU A 18 7.85 2.97 3.27
CA LEU A 18 6.41 3.30 3.23
C LEU A 18 5.58 2.18 3.86
N MET A 19 5.84 0.93 3.48
CA MET A 19 5.12 -0.21 4.04
C MET A 19 5.31 -0.31 5.55
N GLN A 20 6.52 -0.11 6.02
CA GLN A 20 6.82 -0.14 7.45
C GLN A 20 6.09 0.99 8.20
N ALA A 21 6.04 2.18 7.59
CA ALA A 21 5.32 3.31 8.18
C ALA A 21 3.82 2.99 8.30
N LEU A 22 3.23 2.43 7.25
CA LEU A 22 1.82 2.05 7.27
C LEU A 22 1.54 0.97 8.30
N GLU A 23 2.41 -0.04 8.40
CA GLU A 23 2.28 -1.09 9.42
C GLU A 23 2.37 -0.52 10.83
N SER A 24 3.14 0.55 11.02
CA SER A 24 3.29 1.22 12.30
C SER A 24 2.17 2.20 12.63
N GLY A 25 1.21 2.37 11.70
CA GLY A 25 0.08 3.26 11.92
C GLY A 25 0.32 4.71 11.54
N VAL A 26 1.40 5.01 10.83
CA VAL A 26 1.66 6.38 10.36
C VAL A 26 0.58 6.81 9.37
N HIS A 27 0.05 8.01 9.53
CA HIS A 27 -0.98 8.55 8.65
C HIS A 27 -0.84 10.07 8.57
N GLY A 28 -1.58 10.69 7.63
CA GLY A 28 -1.61 12.12 7.49
C GLY A 28 -0.33 12.71 6.89
N ASP A 29 0.03 13.89 7.30
CA ASP A 29 1.14 14.65 6.71
C ASP A 29 2.48 13.92 6.73
N GLU A 30 2.71 13.03 7.68
CA GLU A 30 3.95 12.28 7.74
C GLU A 30 4.16 11.38 6.52
N LEU A 31 3.11 11.04 5.79
CA LEU A 31 3.21 10.23 4.58
C LEU A 31 3.71 11.04 3.38
N ARG A 32 3.67 12.38 3.43
CA ARG A 32 4.07 13.21 2.28
C ARG A 32 5.50 12.96 1.85
N ARG A 33 6.38 12.60 2.76
CA ARG A 33 7.79 12.43 2.44
C ARG A 33 8.06 11.31 1.44
N PHE A 34 7.10 10.41 1.25
CA PHE A 34 7.25 9.31 0.31
C PHE A 34 6.81 9.68 -1.11
N PHE A 35 6.03 10.74 -1.27
CA PHE A 35 5.33 11.03 -2.51
C PHE A 35 5.74 12.34 -3.14
N HIS A 36 5.74 12.35 -4.48
CA HIS A 36 5.90 13.56 -5.27
C HIS A 36 4.64 14.43 -5.07
N ASP A 37 4.79 15.76 -5.21
CA ASP A 37 3.64 16.67 -5.05
C ASP A 37 2.51 16.38 -6.03
N ASP A 38 2.85 15.85 -7.22
CA ASP A 38 1.87 15.51 -8.26
C ASP A 38 1.47 14.04 -8.20
N ALA A 39 1.65 13.37 -7.08
CA ALA A 39 1.39 11.93 -6.98
C ALA A 39 -0.07 11.59 -7.20
N GLU A 40 -0.29 10.42 -7.77
CA GLU A 40 -1.60 9.85 -8.00
C GLU A 40 -1.64 8.43 -7.47
N GLN A 41 -2.72 8.07 -6.78
CA GLN A 41 -2.97 6.71 -6.33
C GLN A 41 -4.17 6.15 -7.08
N ILE A 42 -4.03 4.95 -7.60
CA ILE A 42 -5.10 4.26 -8.32
C ILE A 42 -5.33 2.91 -7.68
N GLU A 43 -6.57 2.66 -7.25
CA GLU A 43 -6.98 1.36 -6.76
C GLU A 43 -7.96 0.78 -7.77
N TYR A 44 -7.60 -0.37 -8.35
CA TYR A 44 -8.45 -1.00 -9.36
C TYR A 44 -9.59 -1.77 -8.71
N PRO A 45 -10.65 -2.11 -9.47
CA PRO A 45 -11.83 -2.77 -8.89
C PRO A 45 -11.47 -4.02 -8.10
N SER A 46 -12.08 -4.19 -6.94
CA SER A 46 -11.85 -5.33 -6.08
C SER A 46 -13.15 -5.74 -5.41
N LEU A 47 -13.08 -6.76 -4.55
CA LEU A 47 -14.25 -7.24 -3.83
C LEU A 47 -14.84 -6.18 -2.89
N VAL A 48 -14.00 -5.27 -2.37
CA VAL A 48 -14.46 -4.23 -1.44
C VAL A 48 -14.96 -2.97 -2.16
N ASP A 49 -14.52 -2.73 -3.39
CA ASP A 49 -15.02 -1.61 -4.20
C ASP A 49 -14.95 -1.99 -5.67
N PRO A 50 -16.09 -2.09 -6.35
CA PRO A 50 -16.12 -2.49 -7.75
C PRO A 50 -15.72 -1.38 -8.72
N ARG A 51 -15.38 -0.19 -8.22
CA ARG A 51 -15.03 0.95 -9.06
C ARG A 51 -13.53 1.21 -9.00
N VAL A 52 -13.00 1.85 -10.06
CA VAL A 52 -11.63 2.36 -10.03
C VAL A 52 -11.61 3.59 -9.13
N GLY A 53 -10.78 3.56 -8.09
CA GLY A 53 -10.59 4.70 -7.20
C GLY A 53 -9.34 5.47 -7.60
N ARG A 54 -9.43 6.80 -7.72
CA ARG A 54 -8.29 7.65 -8.05
C ARG A 54 -8.20 8.79 -7.06
N ARG A 55 -6.98 9.07 -6.57
CA ARG A 55 -6.75 10.18 -5.66
C ARG A 55 -5.44 10.86 -6.00
N GLY A 56 -5.41 12.20 -5.87
CA GLY A 56 -4.15 12.94 -5.85
C GLY A 56 -3.54 12.90 -4.45
N LEU A 57 -2.43 13.60 -4.26
CA LEU A 57 -1.71 13.57 -2.98
C LEU A 57 -2.59 14.02 -1.81
N GLU A 58 -3.30 15.14 -1.94
CA GLU A 58 -4.14 15.63 -0.85
C GLU A 58 -5.26 14.64 -0.52
N GLY A 59 -5.83 14.00 -1.54
CA GLY A 59 -6.85 12.97 -1.33
C GLY A 59 -6.28 11.74 -0.63
N MET A 60 -5.03 11.36 -0.94
CA MET A 60 -4.35 10.25 -0.27
C MET A 60 -4.13 10.55 1.20
N ILE A 61 -3.65 11.76 1.50
CA ILE A 61 -3.43 12.18 2.88
C ILE A 61 -4.74 12.19 3.67
N ALA A 62 -5.79 12.79 3.10
CA ALA A 62 -7.10 12.83 3.74
C ALA A 62 -7.66 11.43 3.95
N ALA A 63 -7.53 10.54 2.96
CA ALA A 63 -7.99 9.16 3.09
C ALA A 63 -7.24 8.41 4.21
N SER A 64 -5.93 8.66 4.36
CA SER A 64 -5.16 8.02 5.42
C SER A 64 -5.63 8.48 6.80
N GLU A 65 -6.03 9.74 6.93
CA GLU A 65 -6.55 10.26 8.20
C GLU A 65 -7.93 9.69 8.51
N LEU A 66 -8.80 9.58 7.50
CA LEU A 66 -10.11 8.96 7.70
C LEU A 66 -9.99 7.49 8.04
N GLY A 67 -8.97 6.81 7.49
CA GLY A 67 -8.73 5.40 7.78
C GLY A 67 -7.99 5.15 9.09
N ALA A 68 -7.47 6.20 9.73
CA ALA A 68 -6.76 6.05 10.99
C ALA A 68 -7.66 5.42 12.04
N GLY A 69 -7.19 4.37 12.69
CA GLY A 69 -7.98 3.66 13.70
C GLY A 69 -8.97 2.66 13.12
N MET A 70 -9.10 2.51 11.81
CA MET A 70 -9.96 1.50 11.21
C MET A 70 -9.37 0.10 11.33
N LEU A 71 -8.04 -0.01 11.34
CA LEU A 71 -7.36 -1.29 11.39
C LEU A 71 -6.71 -1.48 12.76
N ALA A 72 -6.91 -2.66 13.36
CA ALA A 72 -6.19 -3.05 14.56
C ALA A 72 -4.73 -3.32 14.24
N PHE A 73 -4.48 -3.89 13.05
CA PHE A 73 -3.13 -4.03 12.50
C PHE A 73 -3.22 -4.20 10.98
N GLN A 74 -2.10 -4.02 10.31
CA GLN A 74 -1.93 -4.45 8.93
C GLN A 74 -0.47 -4.88 8.73
N ARG A 75 -0.27 -5.80 7.78
CA ARG A 75 1.03 -6.37 7.48
C ARG A 75 1.16 -6.64 5.99
N TYR A 76 2.31 -6.30 5.43
CA TYR A 76 2.65 -6.61 4.04
C TYR A 76 3.71 -7.70 4.02
N ASP A 77 3.40 -8.84 3.40
CA ASP A 77 4.36 -9.92 3.20
C ASP A 77 4.72 -9.95 1.72
N VAL A 78 5.85 -9.36 1.35
CA VAL A 78 6.27 -9.26 -0.05
C VAL A 78 7.02 -10.53 -0.45
N SER A 79 6.53 -11.19 -1.51
CA SER A 79 7.15 -12.41 -2.02
C SER A 79 8.05 -12.16 -3.23
N ARG A 80 7.87 -11.04 -3.93
CA ARG A 80 8.64 -10.75 -5.14
C ARG A 80 8.77 -9.26 -5.37
N TRP A 81 9.98 -8.83 -5.74
CA TRP A 81 10.26 -7.47 -6.19
C TRP A 81 10.74 -7.53 -7.63
N ILE A 82 10.23 -6.65 -8.47
CA ILE A 82 10.69 -6.46 -9.84
C ILE A 82 10.89 -4.97 -10.04
N GLU A 83 12.06 -4.60 -10.53
CA GLU A 83 12.36 -3.19 -10.76
C GLU A 83 12.85 -2.99 -12.18
N SER A 84 12.37 -1.96 -12.84
CA SER A 84 12.80 -1.57 -14.17
C SER A 84 12.77 -0.06 -14.26
N GLU A 85 13.94 0.56 -14.42
CA GLU A 85 14.11 2.02 -14.53
C GLU A 85 13.46 2.75 -13.35
N ASP A 86 12.36 3.47 -13.59
CA ASP A 86 11.68 4.26 -12.57
C ASP A 86 10.47 3.55 -11.97
N THR A 87 10.34 2.24 -12.18
CA THR A 87 9.18 1.49 -11.74
C THR A 87 9.60 0.34 -10.82
N VAL A 88 8.93 0.24 -9.67
CA VAL A 88 9.11 -0.87 -8.74
C VAL A 88 7.78 -1.59 -8.64
N VAL A 89 7.80 -2.90 -8.86
CA VAL A 89 6.61 -3.75 -8.74
C VAL A 89 6.85 -4.72 -7.60
N CYS A 90 5.87 -4.91 -6.74
CA CYS A 90 5.95 -5.97 -5.74
C CYS A 90 4.70 -6.81 -5.78
N GLN A 91 4.89 -8.11 -5.54
CA GLN A 91 3.81 -9.04 -5.33
C GLN A 91 3.79 -9.34 -3.83
N ALA A 92 2.66 -9.13 -3.20
CA ALA A 92 2.58 -9.19 -1.75
C ALA A 92 1.25 -9.78 -1.30
N GLU A 93 1.24 -10.33 -0.10
CA GLU A 93 0.00 -10.61 0.60
C GLU A 93 -0.17 -9.54 1.66
N TRP A 94 -1.36 -8.99 1.74
CA TRP A 94 -1.71 -8.00 2.74
C TRP A 94 -2.68 -8.65 3.72
N HIS A 95 -2.39 -8.47 5.00
CA HIS A 95 -3.22 -8.99 6.08
C HIS A 95 -3.60 -7.83 6.98
N ALA A 96 -4.86 -7.80 7.38
CA ALA A 96 -5.34 -6.76 8.28
C ALA A 96 -6.49 -7.29 9.14
N GLU A 97 -6.76 -6.59 10.23
CA GLU A 97 -7.90 -6.87 11.08
C GLU A 97 -8.62 -5.55 11.35
N LEU A 98 -9.94 -5.56 11.29
CA LEU A 98 -10.72 -4.35 11.54
C LEU A 98 -10.78 -4.06 13.03
N ALA A 99 -10.51 -2.81 13.38
CA ALA A 99 -10.63 -2.33 14.77
C ALA A 99 -12.07 -1.96 15.11
N LYS A 100 -12.91 -1.74 14.08
CA LYS A 100 -14.31 -1.35 14.25
C LYS A 100 -15.11 -1.72 13.01
N ASP A 101 -16.43 -1.64 13.10
CA ASP A 101 -17.30 -1.95 11.97
C ASP A 101 -17.07 -0.98 10.82
N ALA A 102 -17.14 -1.48 9.59
CA ALA A 102 -16.98 -0.69 8.37
C ALA A 102 -17.95 -1.23 7.32
N GLY A 103 -19.06 -0.53 7.08
CA GLY A 103 -20.09 -0.99 6.16
C GLY A 103 -20.65 -2.32 6.61
N SER A 104 -20.58 -3.34 5.74
CA SER A 104 -21.04 -4.68 6.08
C SER A 104 -19.99 -5.49 6.82
N LEU A 105 -18.78 -4.98 6.96
CA LEU A 105 -17.69 -5.66 7.65
C LEU A 105 -17.73 -5.33 9.13
N ARG A 106 -17.33 -6.28 9.97
CA ARG A 106 -17.44 -6.17 11.41
C ARG A 106 -16.09 -6.07 12.09
N GLN A 107 -16.09 -5.44 13.26
CA GLN A 107 -14.90 -5.38 14.12
C GLN A 107 -14.35 -6.79 14.35
N GLY A 108 -13.03 -6.92 14.29
CA GLY A 108 -12.35 -8.21 14.48
C GLY A 108 -12.24 -9.06 13.24
N GLN A 109 -12.96 -8.70 12.18
CA GLN A 109 -12.91 -9.44 10.92
C GLN A 109 -11.56 -9.26 10.26
N ARG A 110 -11.01 -10.35 9.71
CA ARG A 110 -9.70 -10.33 9.06
C ARG A 110 -9.84 -10.19 7.56
N LEU A 111 -8.94 -9.41 6.99
CA LEU A 111 -8.84 -9.20 5.55
C LEU A 111 -7.52 -9.79 5.07
N HIS A 112 -7.57 -10.45 3.91
CA HIS A 112 -6.38 -11.05 3.31
C HIS A 112 -6.47 -10.85 1.81
N THR A 113 -5.44 -10.22 1.23
CA THR A 113 -5.38 -10.03 -0.23
C THR A 113 -4.12 -10.64 -0.80
N HIS A 114 -4.22 -11.01 -2.07
CA HIS A 114 -3.06 -11.28 -2.92
C HIS A 114 -2.97 -10.06 -3.83
N SER A 115 -1.90 -9.29 -3.71
CA SER A 115 -1.82 -7.98 -4.34
C SER A 115 -0.62 -7.83 -5.23
N VAL A 116 -0.79 -7.03 -6.30
CA VAL A 116 0.31 -6.51 -7.08
C VAL A 116 0.27 -5.00 -6.93
N LEU A 117 1.37 -4.42 -6.48
CA LEU A 117 1.52 -2.98 -6.29
C LEU A 117 2.59 -2.48 -7.25
N ILE A 118 2.26 -1.41 -7.97
CA ILE A 118 3.17 -0.81 -8.94
C ILE A 118 3.43 0.63 -8.52
N PHE A 119 4.71 0.95 -8.30
CA PHE A 119 5.14 2.28 -7.89
C PHE A 119 6.00 2.89 -9.00
N THR A 120 5.60 4.05 -9.50
CA THR A 120 6.39 4.79 -10.48
C THR A 120 7.01 5.98 -9.77
N PHE A 121 8.29 6.26 -10.06
CA PHE A 121 9.06 7.29 -9.38
C PHE A 121 9.39 8.46 -10.29
N ARG A 122 9.46 9.64 -9.70
CA ARG A 122 9.99 10.85 -10.34
C ARG A 122 10.67 11.67 -9.25
N ASP A 123 11.88 12.16 -9.54
CA ASP A 123 12.65 12.97 -8.57
C ASP A 123 12.78 12.28 -7.22
N ASP A 124 13.06 10.98 -7.25
CA ASP A 124 13.27 10.13 -6.06
C ASP A 124 12.05 10.00 -5.17
N LYS A 125 10.86 10.31 -5.67
CA LYS A 125 9.59 10.19 -4.93
C LYS A 125 8.59 9.39 -5.75
N ILE A 126 7.61 8.81 -5.07
CA ILE A 126 6.55 8.05 -5.74
C ILE A 126 5.60 9.05 -6.40
N ILE A 127 5.49 8.98 -7.75
CA ILE A 127 4.56 9.82 -8.50
C ILE A 127 3.29 9.07 -8.86
N ARG A 128 3.31 7.74 -8.85
CA ARG A 128 2.10 6.95 -9.08
C ARG A 128 2.18 5.66 -8.29
N GLN A 129 1.09 5.32 -7.65
CA GLN A 129 0.94 4.06 -6.94
C GLN A 129 -0.32 3.39 -7.44
N GLU A 130 -0.19 2.17 -7.97
CA GLU A 130 -1.31 1.41 -8.50
C GLU A 130 -1.45 0.11 -7.71
N ALA A 131 -2.67 -0.25 -7.34
CA ALA A 131 -2.93 -1.45 -6.56
C ALA A 131 -3.96 -2.34 -7.24
N TYR A 132 -3.61 -3.61 -7.38
CA TYR A 132 -4.49 -4.68 -7.84
C TYR A 132 -4.65 -5.64 -6.66
N ASP A 133 -5.81 -5.60 -6.00
CA ASP A 133 -6.04 -6.37 -4.77
C ASP A 133 -7.05 -7.48 -5.04
N CYS A 134 -6.60 -8.72 -4.88
CA CYS A 134 -7.48 -9.88 -4.99
C CYS A 134 -7.75 -10.38 -3.58
N TYR A 135 -8.96 -10.15 -3.09
CA TYR A 135 -9.34 -10.52 -1.72
C TYR A 135 -9.72 -11.98 -1.61
N GLU A 136 -9.23 -12.61 -0.56
CA GLU A 136 -9.78 -13.89 -0.14
C GLU A 136 -11.15 -13.66 0.50
N PRO A 137 -12.02 -14.69 0.55
CA PRO A 137 -13.32 -14.52 1.18
C PRO A 137 -13.19 -14.00 2.61
N PHE A 138 -14.11 -13.13 3.00
CA PHE A 138 -14.09 -12.59 4.35
C PHE A 138 -14.54 -13.65 5.34
N GLU A 139 -13.76 -13.78 6.42
CA GLU A 139 -14.08 -14.70 7.49
C GLU A 139 -14.57 -13.90 8.68
N GLY A 140 -15.52 -14.43 9.37
CA GLY A 140 -16.09 -13.78 10.54
C GLY A 140 -17.41 -14.34 10.90
#